data_b0cac8a8da1be408c1a17bfb823283ca
#
_entry.id   b0cac8a8da1be408c1a17bfb823283ca
#
_cell.length_a   1.000
_cell.length_b   1.000
_cell.length_c   1.000
_cell.angle_alpha   90.00
_cell.angle_beta   90.00
_cell.angle_gamma   90.00
#
_symmetry.space_group_name_H-M   'P 1'
#
loop_
_entity.id
_entity.type
_entity.pdbx_description
1 polymer ?
#
loop_
_entity_poly.entity_id
_entity_poly.type
_entity_poly.pdbx_seq_one_letter_code
_entity_poly.pdbx_strand_id
1 'polypeptide(L)'
;MAKNNKQNNKKDIIAAADDNVKIVTKYDRKMQKRKEEERKAARNKKIAIGTFSALAALIVIIVAVNIWSNYDKVHNEYISVDDDKISGIEFDFYYAMTKQNTLSQTLYGSMTYADYFKSYMSYDTDKDDSKQKYASTDNTWYDYFANMTVNTIKEDKALLKAADAAGFSYDNADSDYEDFKNQINDAASQLGESAADYYKNTFGKNASESSIKEYVCEYLKAAAYQKQLQTELAATDSEIKDYYNEHKESYDTVDYRELKIAAANSDDSSMAAAMEKAETMLSEINSEDTFAESCRKYAADDEKDTYESDDASLKSKTKKSSADNVIADWLFDSDRKAGDITVIEDKDNNQYYVVYFISRDYDSSNDTTIGQTVLSNKYSELIKGYTDNMKVDNKKNRIKMYTGE
;
A
#
# COMPACT_ATOMS: atom_id res chain seq x y z
N MET A 1 -9.61 44.77 13.32
CA MET A 1 -8.60 44.73 14.39
C MET A 1 -8.86 43.48 15.21
N ALA A 2 -8.06 42.46 15.35
CA ALA A 2 -6.63 42.35 15.52
C ALA A 2 -6.08 41.11 14.80
N LYS A 3 -4.95 41.30 14.14
CA LYS A 3 -4.05 40.28 13.62
C LYS A 3 -3.11 39.79 14.74
N ASN A 4 -2.56 38.60 14.51
CA ASN A 4 -1.32 38.05 15.09
C ASN A 4 -1.44 37.22 16.37
N ASN A 5 -1.32 35.88 16.15
CA ASN A 5 -0.27 35.10 16.84
C ASN A 5 -0.23 33.65 16.26
N LYS A 6 0.52 33.46 15.20
CA LYS A 6 0.97 32.13 14.70
C LYS A 6 2.38 32.25 14.12
N GLN A 7 3.32 32.59 14.99
CA GLN A 7 4.73 32.52 14.61
C GLN A 7 5.60 32.45 15.88
N ASN A 8 5.57 31.34 16.61
CA ASN A 8 6.60 31.09 17.63
C ASN A 8 6.73 29.62 18.06
N ASN A 9 6.33 28.63 17.23
CA ASN A 9 6.53 27.22 17.60
C ASN A 9 7.38 26.42 16.59
N LYS A 10 8.29 27.08 15.90
CA LYS A 10 9.20 26.40 14.92
C LYS A 10 10.68 26.53 15.25
N LYS A 11 11.04 27.15 16.36
CA LYS A 11 12.47 27.35 16.76
C LYS A 11 12.97 26.46 17.89
N ASP A 12 12.09 25.77 18.62
CA ASP A 12 12.53 24.98 19.80
C ASP A 12 12.76 23.48 19.49
N ILE A 13 12.70 23.05 18.24
CA ILE A 13 12.94 21.65 17.87
C ILE A 13 14.37 21.41 17.29
N ILE A 14 15.15 22.46 17.10
CA ILE A 14 16.49 22.33 16.49
C ILE A 14 17.64 22.39 17.51
N ALA A 15 17.38 22.61 18.78
CA ALA A 15 18.42 22.81 19.81
C ALA A 15 18.69 21.60 20.72
N ALA A 16 18.28 20.38 20.35
CA ALA A 16 18.54 19.18 21.16
C ALA A 16 19.15 18.02 20.35
N ALA A 17 20.08 18.30 19.46
CA ALA A 17 20.80 17.25 18.73
C ALA A 17 22.26 17.65 18.50
N ASP A 18 22.98 17.90 19.55
CA ASP A 18 24.46 17.85 19.51
C ASP A 18 24.99 17.58 20.92
N ASP A 19 25.29 16.31 21.18
CA ASP A 19 26.35 15.82 22.04
C ASP A 19 26.21 14.28 22.14
N ASN A 20 27.01 13.57 21.42
CA ASN A 20 27.50 12.21 21.58
C ASN A 20 27.71 11.50 20.25
N VAL A 21 28.69 11.91 19.52
CA VAL A 21 29.22 11.09 18.42
C VAL A 21 30.07 9.96 19.04
N LYS A 22 29.38 8.89 19.49
CA LYS A 22 30.06 7.61 19.72
C LYS A 22 30.45 7.02 18.38
N ILE A 23 31.74 6.72 18.22
CA ILE A 23 32.24 5.95 17.05
C ILE A 23 31.51 4.61 17.03
N VAL A 24 30.51 4.49 16.14
CA VAL A 24 29.67 3.30 16.02
C VAL A 24 30.39 2.29 15.13
N THR A 25 30.82 1.17 15.70
CA THR A 25 31.50 0.10 14.94
C THR A 25 30.56 -0.56 13.94
N LYS A 26 31.13 -1.29 12.95
CA LYS A 26 30.33 -2.06 11.97
C LYS A 26 29.40 -3.09 12.66
N TYR A 27 29.81 -3.57 13.83
CA TYR A 27 29.03 -4.48 14.68
C TYR A 27 27.86 -3.74 15.36
N ASP A 28 28.09 -2.52 15.89
CA ASP A 28 27.05 -1.73 16.54
C ASP A 28 25.95 -1.30 15.56
N ARG A 29 26.34 -0.96 14.31
CA ARG A 29 25.38 -0.66 13.24
C ARG A 29 24.53 -1.90 12.89
N LYS A 30 25.13 -3.10 12.88
CA LYS A 30 24.41 -4.35 12.64
C LYS A 30 23.46 -4.70 13.79
N MET A 31 23.89 -4.43 15.02
CA MET A 31 23.05 -4.60 16.23
C MET A 31 21.93 -3.54 16.33
N GLN A 32 22.21 -2.30 15.95
CA GLN A 32 21.19 -1.26 15.86
C GLN A 32 20.16 -1.58 14.80
N LYS A 33 20.57 -2.02 13.59
CA LYS A 33 19.65 -2.48 12.54
C LYS A 33 18.78 -3.65 13.02
N ARG A 34 19.37 -4.67 13.65
CA ARG A 34 18.58 -5.78 14.23
C ARG A 34 17.59 -5.30 15.28
N LYS A 35 18.00 -4.40 16.19
CA LYS A 35 17.09 -3.82 17.20
C LYS A 35 16.00 -2.94 16.56
N GLU A 36 16.29 -2.25 15.46
CA GLU A 36 15.29 -1.49 14.70
C GLU A 36 14.32 -2.42 13.96
N GLU A 37 14.83 -3.49 13.34
CA GLU A 37 14.01 -4.51 12.69
C GLU A 37 13.13 -5.25 13.70
N GLU A 38 13.67 -5.62 14.86
CA GLU A 38 12.91 -6.20 15.98
C GLU A 38 11.86 -5.21 16.54
N ARG A 39 12.21 -3.92 16.66
CA ARG A 39 11.25 -2.88 17.04
C ARG A 39 10.19 -2.64 15.96
N LYS A 40 10.56 -2.65 14.68
CA LYS A 40 9.62 -2.57 13.56
C LYS A 40 8.73 -3.81 13.52
N ALA A 41 9.30 -5.02 13.65
CA ALA A 41 8.56 -6.27 13.73
C ALA A 41 7.62 -6.30 14.95
N ALA A 42 8.10 -5.88 16.14
CA ALA A 42 7.28 -5.79 17.35
C ALA A 42 6.20 -4.70 17.24
N ARG A 43 6.51 -3.58 16.57
CA ARG A 43 5.53 -2.50 16.30
C ARG A 43 4.49 -2.96 15.29
N ASN A 44 4.91 -3.62 14.21
CA ASN A 44 4.00 -4.17 13.22
C ASN A 44 3.12 -5.28 13.81
N LYS A 45 3.67 -6.11 14.71
CA LYS A 45 2.90 -7.12 15.46
C LYS A 45 1.90 -6.48 16.43
N LYS A 46 2.28 -5.38 17.11
CA LYS A 46 1.37 -4.61 17.98
C LYS A 46 0.31 -3.85 17.15
N ILE A 47 0.68 -3.31 15.99
CA ILE A 47 -0.25 -2.66 15.04
C ILE A 47 -1.21 -3.72 14.48
N ALA A 48 -0.72 -4.88 14.06
CA ALA A 48 -1.57 -5.98 13.60
C ALA A 48 -2.54 -6.46 14.70
N ILE A 49 -2.08 -6.58 15.95
CA ILE A 49 -2.94 -6.94 17.10
C ILE A 49 -3.91 -5.79 17.42
N GLY A 50 -3.46 -4.53 17.37
CA GLY A 50 -4.29 -3.34 17.61
C GLY A 50 -5.34 -3.11 16.53
N THR A 51 -4.99 -3.37 15.26
CA THR A 51 -5.95 -3.31 14.14
C THR A 51 -7.00 -4.41 14.25
N PHE A 52 -6.63 -5.63 14.69
CA PHE A 52 -7.63 -6.69 14.94
C PHE A 52 -8.63 -6.29 16.04
N SER A 53 -8.17 -5.64 17.10
CA SER A 53 -9.06 -5.18 18.19
C SER A 53 -9.93 -3.97 17.77
N ALA A 54 -9.38 -3.04 16.97
CA ALA A 54 -10.14 -1.94 16.39
C ALA A 54 -11.15 -2.42 15.35
N LEU A 55 -10.83 -3.52 14.66
CA LEU A 55 -11.72 -4.16 13.69
C LEU A 55 -12.98 -4.72 14.34
N ALA A 56 -12.83 -5.43 15.45
CA ALA A 56 -13.96 -5.95 16.20
C ALA A 56 -14.91 -4.81 16.63
N ALA A 57 -14.36 -3.65 17.02
CA ALA A 57 -15.13 -2.47 17.35
C ALA A 57 -15.85 -1.83 16.13
N LEU A 58 -15.20 -1.83 14.94
CA LEU A 58 -15.79 -1.27 13.71
C LEU A 58 -16.96 -2.10 13.16
N ILE A 59 -16.89 -3.43 13.25
CA ILE A 59 -17.98 -4.33 12.82
C ILE A 59 -19.28 -3.97 13.50
N VAL A 60 -19.21 -3.57 14.76
CA VAL A 60 -20.39 -3.28 15.57
C VAL A 60 -21.06 -1.97 15.24
N ILE A 61 -20.29 -0.99 14.84
CA ILE A 61 -20.83 0.31 14.45
C ILE A 61 -21.61 0.22 13.12
N ILE A 62 -21.23 -0.73 12.27
CA ILE A 62 -21.80 -0.86 10.91
C ILE A 62 -23.23 -1.43 10.88
N VAL A 63 -23.68 -2.02 11.96
CA VAL A 63 -24.85 -2.92 11.87
C VAL A 63 -26.14 -2.42 12.48
N ALA A 64 -26.27 -1.19 12.87
CA ALA A 64 -27.55 -0.63 13.36
C ALA A 64 -28.59 -0.39 12.25
N VAL A 65 -28.59 -1.21 11.21
CA VAL A 65 -29.57 -1.01 10.15
C VAL A 65 -30.36 -2.26 9.82
N ASN A 66 -31.66 -2.15 10.13
CA ASN A 66 -32.71 -3.06 9.75
C ASN A 66 -32.66 -3.44 8.26
N ILE A 67 -32.02 -4.56 7.95
CA ILE A 67 -32.24 -5.22 6.67
C ILE A 67 -33.61 -5.90 6.75
N TRP A 68 -34.61 -5.25 6.27
CA TRP A 68 -35.90 -5.86 5.95
C TRP A 68 -35.66 -6.87 4.81
N SER A 69 -35.16 -8.04 5.13
CA SER A 69 -35.13 -9.11 4.16
C SER A 69 -36.42 -9.90 4.24
N ASN A 70 -37.16 -9.93 3.16
CA ASN A 70 -38.28 -10.85 3.01
C ASN A 70 -37.79 -12.29 3.24
N TYR A 71 -38.62 -13.14 3.81
CA TYR A 71 -38.38 -14.58 3.97
C TYR A 71 -37.81 -15.24 2.72
N ASP A 72 -38.26 -14.76 1.55
CA ASP A 72 -37.73 -15.10 0.22
C ASP A 72 -36.22 -14.87 0.03
N LYS A 73 -35.66 -13.84 0.67
CA LYS A 73 -34.23 -13.51 0.58
C LYS A 73 -33.33 -14.53 1.30
N VAL A 74 -33.88 -15.17 2.31
CA VAL A 74 -33.11 -16.01 3.24
C VAL A 74 -33.01 -17.44 2.77
N HIS A 75 -34.11 -17.96 2.19
CA HIS A 75 -34.24 -19.40 1.87
C HIS A 75 -34.16 -19.69 0.37
N ASN A 76 -34.30 -18.68 -0.50
CA ASN A 76 -34.24 -18.87 -1.93
C ASN A 76 -32.92 -18.37 -2.49
N GLU A 77 -32.56 -18.87 -3.67
CA GLU A 77 -31.45 -18.38 -4.48
C GLU A 77 -31.50 -16.83 -4.58
N TYR A 78 -30.47 -16.19 -4.05
CA TYR A 78 -30.29 -14.75 -4.12
C TYR A 78 -29.62 -14.38 -5.43
N ILE A 79 -28.51 -15.05 -5.73
CA ILE A 79 -27.79 -15.06 -7.00
C ILE A 79 -27.28 -16.48 -7.25
N SER A 80 -26.78 -16.79 -8.45
CA SER A 80 -25.94 -17.97 -8.65
C SER A 80 -24.61 -17.60 -9.28
N VAL A 81 -23.59 -18.40 -8.96
CA VAL A 81 -22.26 -18.33 -9.56
C VAL A 81 -22.01 -19.69 -10.20
N ASP A 82 -22.04 -19.73 -11.53
CA ASP A 82 -22.15 -20.98 -12.32
C ASP A 82 -23.35 -21.83 -11.83
N ASP A 83 -23.05 -23.06 -11.36
CA ASP A 83 -24.06 -23.98 -10.85
C ASP A 83 -24.33 -23.80 -9.34
N ASP A 84 -23.52 -22.97 -8.64
CA ASP A 84 -23.63 -22.74 -7.21
C ASP A 84 -24.72 -21.72 -6.92
N LYS A 85 -25.76 -22.16 -6.18
CA LYS A 85 -26.87 -21.31 -5.74
C LYS A 85 -26.51 -20.66 -4.43
N ILE A 86 -26.35 -19.35 -4.46
CA ILE A 86 -26.01 -18.53 -3.28
C ILE A 86 -27.31 -18.07 -2.61
N SER A 87 -27.53 -18.49 -1.39
CA SER A 87 -28.67 -18.05 -0.58
C SER A 87 -28.52 -16.62 -0.08
N GLY A 88 -29.62 -16.01 0.40
CA GLY A 88 -29.53 -14.67 1.00
C GLY A 88 -28.67 -14.63 2.26
N ILE A 89 -28.73 -15.67 3.11
CA ILE A 89 -27.89 -15.77 4.32
C ILE A 89 -26.41 -15.92 3.94
N GLU A 90 -26.11 -16.74 2.96
CA GLU A 90 -24.75 -16.92 2.44
C GLU A 90 -24.20 -15.60 1.87
N PHE A 91 -25.01 -14.90 1.07
CA PHE A 91 -24.63 -13.61 0.52
C PHE A 91 -24.38 -12.58 1.64
N ASP A 92 -25.28 -12.49 2.64
CA ASP A 92 -25.14 -11.56 3.76
C ASP A 92 -23.88 -11.87 4.59
N PHE A 93 -23.52 -13.17 4.78
CA PHE A 93 -22.26 -13.57 5.39
C PHE A 93 -21.06 -13.07 4.60
N TYR A 94 -20.99 -13.38 3.31
CA TYR A 94 -19.89 -12.93 2.46
C TYR A 94 -19.84 -11.40 2.33
N TYR A 95 -20.99 -10.72 2.33
CA TYR A 95 -21.06 -9.27 2.32
C TYR A 95 -20.40 -8.66 3.57
N ALA A 96 -20.74 -9.20 4.74
CA ALA A 96 -20.15 -8.75 6.00
C ALA A 96 -18.61 -8.97 6.01
N MET A 97 -18.18 -10.18 5.61
CA MET A 97 -16.74 -10.52 5.57
C MET A 97 -15.97 -9.64 4.55
N THR A 98 -16.51 -9.50 3.33
CA THR A 98 -15.89 -8.69 2.28
C THR A 98 -15.77 -7.22 2.70
N LYS A 99 -16.86 -6.66 3.23
CA LYS A 99 -16.89 -5.29 3.72
C LYS A 99 -15.88 -5.08 4.84
N GLN A 100 -15.87 -5.96 5.83
CA GLN A 100 -14.92 -5.91 6.94
C GLN A 100 -13.48 -5.97 6.44
N ASN A 101 -13.16 -6.95 5.62
CA ASN A 101 -11.83 -7.13 5.07
C ASN A 101 -11.38 -5.88 4.29
N THR A 102 -12.28 -5.33 3.46
CA THR A 102 -11.98 -4.11 2.70
C THR A 102 -11.70 -2.92 3.62
N LEU A 103 -12.60 -2.64 4.56
CA LEU A 103 -12.49 -1.47 5.44
C LEU A 103 -11.25 -1.52 6.34
N SER A 104 -10.78 -2.72 6.67
CA SER A 104 -9.62 -2.93 7.55
C SER A 104 -8.28 -2.88 6.85
N GLN A 105 -8.24 -3.04 5.54
CA GLN A 105 -6.97 -3.00 4.81
C GLN A 105 -6.31 -1.63 4.94
N THR A 106 -5.00 -1.64 5.13
CA THR A 106 -4.18 -0.43 5.15
C THR A 106 -3.97 0.05 3.72
N LEU A 107 -4.34 1.28 3.45
CA LEU A 107 -4.15 1.92 2.15
C LEU A 107 -2.77 2.58 2.05
N TYR A 108 -2.42 3.40 3.05
CA TYR A 108 -1.14 4.12 3.08
C TYR A 108 -0.73 4.44 4.51
N GLY A 109 0.51 4.13 4.89
CA GLY A 109 1.02 4.38 6.24
C GLY A 109 0.20 3.66 7.31
N SER A 110 -0.54 4.39 8.12
CA SER A 110 -1.50 3.85 9.11
C SER A 110 -2.97 4.06 8.72
N MET A 111 -3.24 4.68 7.57
CA MET A 111 -4.59 4.95 7.07
C MET A 111 -5.21 3.68 6.53
N THR A 112 -6.38 3.31 7.04
CA THR A 112 -7.20 2.21 6.50
C THR A 112 -8.12 2.70 5.38
N TYR A 113 -8.70 1.75 4.61
CA TYR A 113 -9.76 2.12 3.66
C TYR A 113 -10.97 2.73 4.37
N ALA A 114 -11.29 2.31 5.61
CA ALA A 114 -12.34 2.94 6.42
C ALA A 114 -12.05 4.42 6.66
N ASP A 115 -10.81 4.76 7.04
CA ASP A 115 -10.39 6.15 7.26
C ASP A 115 -10.43 6.96 5.96
N TYR A 116 -9.97 6.37 4.87
CA TYR A 116 -10.00 6.99 3.55
C TYR A 116 -11.43 7.27 3.07
N PHE A 117 -12.32 6.27 3.13
CA PHE A 117 -13.70 6.43 2.69
C PHE A 117 -14.44 7.46 3.54
N LYS A 118 -14.22 7.46 4.84
CA LYS A 118 -14.79 8.46 5.75
C LYS A 118 -14.29 9.88 5.43
N SER A 119 -12.99 10.04 5.24
CA SER A 119 -12.36 11.36 5.10
C SER A 119 -12.55 11.98 3.72
N TYR A 120 -12.53 11.16 2.66
CA TYR A 120 -12.48 11.63 1.28
C TYR A 120 -13.73 11.29 0.45
N MET A 121 -14.52 10.30 0.87
CA MET A 121 -15.70 9.86 0.13
C MET A 121 -17.01 10.03 0.91
N SER A 122 -16.95 10.68 2.07
CA SER A 122 -18.12 10.94 2.93
C SER A 122 -18.90 9.67 3.34
N TYR A 123 -18.18 8.55 3.45
CA TYR A 123 -18.74 7.29 3.91
C TYR A 123 -18.88 7.31 5.43
N ASP A 124 -20.06 6.94 5.93
CA ASP A 124 -20.38 6.88 7.34
C ASP A 124 -20.65 5.44 7.74
N THR A 125 -19.75 4.83 8.52
CA THR A 125 -19.85 3.43 8.95
C THR A 125 -21.07 3.15 9.81
N ASP A 126 -21.68 4.19 10.43
CA ASP A 126 -22.83 4.07 11.32
C ASP A 126 -24.16 4.11 10.57
N LYS A 127 -24.12 4.38 9.26
CA LYS A 127 -25.30 4.46 8.40
C LYS A 127 -25.42 3.25 7.47
N ASP A 128 -26.66 2.97 7.10
CA ASP A 128 -27.00 1.96 6.11
C ASP A 128 -26.31 2.25 4.76
N ASP A 129 -25.57 1.28 4.25
CA ASP A 129 -24.85 1.38 2.98
C ASP A 129 -25.78 1.67 1.81
N SER A 130 -27.02 1.14 1.85
CA SER A 130 -28.01 1.37 0.78
C SER A 130 -28.59 2.80 0.76
N LYS A 131 -28.37 3.56 1.82
CA LYS A 131 -28.84 4.96 1.96
C LYS A 131 -27.72 5.97 1.70
N GLN A 132 -26.52 5.54 1.43
CA GLN A 132 -25.37 6.37 1.18
C GLN A 132 -24.96 6.25 -0.29
N LYS A 133 -24.80 7.39 -0.97
CA LYS A 133 -24.30 7.39 -2.35
C LYS A 133 -22.83 7.06 -2.39
N TYR A 134 -22.45 6.23 -3.35
CA TYR A 134 -21.04 5.93 -3.65
C TYR A 134 -20.49 6.99 -4.61
N ALA A 135 -19.61 7.83 -4.11
CA ALA A 135 -19.00 8.94 -4.85
C ALA A 135 -20.07 9.84 -5.53
N SER A 136 -19.80 10.37 -6.72
CA SER A 136 -20.72 11.18 -7.52
C SER A 136 -21.58 10.34 -8.48
N THR A 137 -21.83 9.07 -8.16
CA THR A 137 -22.58 8.13 -9.01
C THR A 137 -24.01 7.94 -8.52
N ASP A 138 -24.85 7.26 -9.32
CA ASP A 138 -26.17 6.80 -8.93
C ASP A 138 -26.16 5.49 -8.12
N ASN A 139 -24.97 4.96 -7.83
CA ASN A 139 -24.79 3.77 -7.04
C ASN A 139 -24.73 4.11 -5.55
N THR A 140 -25.01 3.12 -4.71
CA THR A 140 -24.88 3.21 -3.27
C THR A 140 -23.62 2.49 -2.78
N TRP A 141 -23.21 2.71 -1.54
CA TRP A 141 -22.16 1.92 -0.92
C TRP A 141 -22.54 0.44 -0.81
N TYR A 142 -23.84 0.13 -0.69
CA TYR A 142 -24.29 -1.24 -0.79
C TYR A 142 -23.98 -1.85 -2.16
N ASP A 143 -24.25 -1.13 -3.25
CA ASP A 143 -23.93 -1.60 -4.60
C ASP A 143 -22.43 -1.84 -4.77
N TYR A 144 -21.59 -0.95 -4.23
CA TYR A 144 -20.14 -1.09 -4.24
C TYR A 144 -19.68 -2.38 -3.53
N PHE A 145 -20.02 -2.53 -2.26
CA PHE A 145 -19.62 -3.72 -1.50
C PHE A 145 -20.28 -5.00 -2.03
N ALA A 146 -21.51 -4.94 -2.53
CA ALA A 146 -22.18 -6.10 -3.11
C ALA A 146 -21.47 -6.60 -4.37
N ASN A 147 -20.95 -5.72 -5.23
CA ASN A 147 -20.15 -6.13 -6.38
C ASN A 147 -18.83 -6.77 -5.96
N MET A 148 -18.15 -6.22 -4.95
CA MET A 148 -16.97 -6.85 -4.37
C MET A 148 -17.29 -8.23 -3.79
N THR A 149 -18.42 -8.35 -3.07
CA THR A 149 -18.90 -9.63 -2.51
C THR A 149 -19.11 -10.70 -3.58
N VAL A 150 -19.67 -10.33 -4.73
CA VAL A 150 -19.82 -11.27 -5.86
C VAL A 150 -18.47 -11.78 -6.32
N ASN A 151 -17.46 -10.92 -6.41
CA ASN A 151 -16.10 -11.32 -6.78
C ASN A 151 -15.47 -12.23 -5.72
N THR A 152 -15.62 -11.92 -4.44
CA THR A 152 -15.17 -12.79 -3.33
C THR A 152 -15.83 -14.17 -3.40
N ILE A 153 -17.14 -14.23 -3.61
CA ILE A 153 -17.85 -15.52 -3.76
C ILE A 153 -17.32 -16.30 -4.97
N LYS A 154 -17.11 -15.65 -6.11
CA LYS A 154 -16.52 -16.30 -7.29
C LYS A 154 -15.16 -16.90 -6.95
N GLU A 155 -14.30 -16.13 -6.30
CA GLU A 155 -12.95 -16.57 -5.91
C GLU A 155 -13.03 -17.75 -4.95
N ASP A 156 -13.82 -17.67 -3.88
CA ASP A 156 -13.94 -18.74 -2.88
C ASP A 156 -14.52 -20.03 -3.48
N LYS A 157 -15.58 -19.93 -4.31
CA LYS A 157 -16.14 -21.11 -4.99
C LYS A 157 -15.16 -21.73 -5.98
N ALA A 158 -14.35 -20.91 -6.67
CA ALA A 158 -13.28 -21.38 -7.54
C ALA A 158 -12.16 -22.09 -6.75
N LEU A 159 -11.74 -21.50 -5.63
CA LEU A 159 -10.74 -22.08 -4.73
C LEU A 159 -11.22 -23.40 -4.13
N LEU A 160 -12.48 -23.50 -3.70
CA LEU A 160 -13.06 -24.75 -3.18
C LEU A 160 -13.06 -25.85 -4.26
N LYS A 161 -13.47 -25.54 -5.50
CA LYS A 161 -13.41 -26.48 -6.61
C LYS A 161 -11.98 -26.94 -6.92
N ALA A 162 -11.02 -26.00 -6.88
CA ALA A 162 -9.62 -26.31 -7.11
C ALA A 162 -9.03 -27.13 -5.94
N ALA A 163 -9.38 -26.84 -4.70
CA ALA A 163 -8.99 -27.60 -3.51
C ALA A 163 -9.49 -29.06 -3.59
N ASP A 164 -10.75 -29.25 -3.96
CA ASP A 164 -11.34 -30.59 -4.13
C ASP A 164 -10.67 -31.36 -5.27
N ALA A 165 -10.40 -30.71 -6.39
CA ALA A 165 -9.71 -31.31 -7.52
C ALA A 165 -8.25 -31.69 -7.18
N ALA A 166 -7.58 -30.89 -6.32
CA ALA A 166 -6.23 -31.17 -5.82
C ALA A 166 -6.20 -32.21 -4.69
N GLY A 167 -7.34 -32.65 -4.16
CA GLY A 167 -7.41 -33.53 -3.00
C GLY A 167 -6.92 -32.85 -1.71
N PHE A 168 -7.11 -31.53 -1.59
CA PHE A 168 -6.67 -30.76 -0.42
C PHE A 168 -7.39 -31.20 0.85
N SER A 169 -6.63 -31.59 1.88
CA SER A 169 -7.15 -31.90 3.22
C SER A 169 -7.07 -30.67 4.11
N TYR A 170 -8.21 -30.28 4.69
CA TYR A 170 -8.26 -29.18 5.65
C TYR A 170 -8.33 -29.72 7.08
N ASP A 171 -7.16 -30.06 7.63
CA ASP A 171 -7.06 -30.76 8.91
C ASP A 171 -7.41 -29.88 10.12
N ASN A 172 -7.32 -28.55 9.99
CA ASN A 172 -7.62 -27.60 11.07
C ASN A 172 -9.07 -27.09 11.09
N ALA A 173 -9.96 -27.67 10.29
CA ALA A 173 -11.34 -27.16 10.12
C ALA A 173 -12.09 -26.93 11.43
N ASP A 174 -12.00 -27.88 12.37
CA ASP A 174 -12.70 -27.78 13.65
C ASP A 174 -12.08 -26.71 14.56
N SER A 175 -10.73 -26.62 14.63
CA SER A 175 -10.06 -25.61 15.45
C SER A 175 -10.30 -24.21 14.94
N ASP A 176 -10.20 -24.00 13.63
CA ASP A 176 -10.35 -22.69 13.02
C ASP A 176 -11.82 -22.21 13.11
N TYR A 177 -12.78 -23.15 13.05
CA TYR A 177 -14.19 -22.83 13.33
C TYR A 177 -14.42 -22.44 14.79
N GLU A 178 -13.81 -23.14 15.75
CA GLU A 178 -13.89 -22.77 17.18
C GLU A 178 -13.24 -21.39 17.42
N ASP A 179 -12.13 -21.09 16.77
CA ASP A 179 -11.48 -19.79 16.85
C ASP A 179 -12.35 -18.67 16.28
N PHE A 180 -13.05 -18.93 15.17
CA PHE A 180 -14.04 -17.99 14.63
C PHE A 180 -15.16 -17.71 15.66
N LYS A 181 -15.72 -18.75 16.30
CA LYS A 181 -16.74 -18.58 17.34
C LYS A 181 -16.24 -17.78 18.54
N ASN A 182 -15.02 -18.06 18.98
CA ASN A 182 -14.41 -17.34 20.09
C ASN A 182 -14.25 -15.85 19.75
N GLN A 183 -13.83 -15.52 18.54
CA GLN A 183 -13.74 -14.12 18.06
C GLN A 183 -15.11 -13.43 18.09
N ILE A 184 -16.18 -14.12 17.68
CA ILE A 184 -17.56 -13.60 17.75
C ILE A 184 -17.99 -13.36 19.21
N ASN A 185 -17.71 -14.30 20.11
CA ASN A 185 -18.05 -14.16 21.53
C ASN A 185 -17.30 -13.00 22.19
N ASP A 186 -16.02 -12.84 21.88
CA ASP A 186 -15.19 -11.76 22.38
C ASP A 186 -15.67 -10.39 21.86
N ALA A 187 -16.01 -10.32 20.58
CA ALA A 187 -16.53 -9.09 19.96
C ALA A 187 -17.90 -8.71 20.58
N ALA A 188 -18.82 -9.67 20.74
CA ALA A 188 -20.10 -9.44 21.39
C ALA A 188 -19.92 -8.94 22.84
N SER A 189 -19.01 -9.56 23.59
CA SER A 189 -18.71 -9.17 24.98
C SER A 189 -18.18 -7.76 25.08
N GLN A 190 -17.27 -7.36 24.16
CA GLN A 190 -16.72 -6.00 24.13
C GLN A 190 -17.78 -4.93 23.93
N LEU A 191 -18.89 -5.28 23.31
CA LEU A 191 -20.02 -4.40 22.99
C LEU A 191 -21.14 -4.48 24.01
N GLY A 192 -21.04 -5.41 24.94
CA GLY A 192 -22.09 -5.65 25.94
C GLY A 192 -23.36 -6.27 25.34
N GLU A 193 -23.24 -6.98 24.21
CA GLU A 193 -24.36 -7.70 23.61
C GLU A 193 -24.19 -9.22 23.69
N SER A 194 -25.28 -9.97 23.40
CA SER A 194 -25.18 -11.43 23.31
C SER A 194 -24.56 -11.85 21.97
N ALA A 195 -23.88 -13.02 21.94
CA ALA A 195 -23.40 -13.60 20.69
C ALA A 195 -24.53 -13.78 19.67
N ALA A 196 -25.71 -14.13 20.09
CA ALA A 196 -26.88 -14.31 19.23
C ALA A 196 -27.32 -12.96 18.57
N ASP A 197 -27.22 -11.86 19.28
CA ASP A 197 -27.51 -10.55 18.74
C ASP A 197 -26.38 -10.09 17.82
N TYR A 198 -25.14 -10.37 18.19
CA TYR A 198 -23.98 -10.11 17.33
C TYR A 198 -24.07 -10.80 15.98
N TYR A 199 -24.42 -12.10 15.94
CA TYR A 199 -24.66 -12.84 14.69
C TYR A 199 -25.70 -12.13 13.81
N LYS A 200 -26.83 -11.73 14.39
CA LYS A 200 -27.90 -11.04 13.66
C LYS A 200 -27.49 -9.65 13.19
N ASN A 201 -26.79 -8.95 14.05
CA ASN A 201 -26.33 -7.60 13.77
C ASN A 201 -25.25 -7.57 12.68
N THR A 202 -24.36 -8.55 12.67
CA THR A 202 -23.24 -8.61 11.73
C THR A 202 -23.60 -9.27 10.41
N PHE A 203 -24.25 -10.44 10.46
CA PHE A 203 -24.50 -11.29 9.29
C PHE A 203 -25.97 -11.29 8.85
N GLY A 204 -26.78 -10.36 9.37
CA GLY A 204 -28.20 -10.23 9.02
C GLY A 204 -29.16 -10.89 10.00
N LYS A 205 -30.39 -10.38 10.04
CA LYS A 205 -31.41 -10.68 11.09
C LYS A 205 -31.71 -12.17 11.31
N ASN A 206 -31.44 -13.03 10.33
CA ASN A 206 -31.69 -14.46 10.39
C ASN A 206 -30.40 -15.26 10.62
N ALA A 207 -29.27 -14.59 10.79
CA ALA A 207 -28.02 -15.25 11.08
C ALA A 207 -27.97 -15.76 12.52
N SER A 208 -27.42 -16.94 12.70
CA SER A 208 -27.07 -17.56 13.95
C SER A 208 -25.83 -18.41 13.73
N GLU A 209 -25.17 -18.85 14.79
CA GLU A 209 -24.06 -19.79 14.70
C GLU A 209 -24.36 -20.95 13.76
N SER A 210 -25.52 -21.60 13.96
CA SER A 210 -25.90 -22.78 13.19
C SER A 210 -26.28 -22.51 11.74
N SER A 211 -26.86 -21.32 11.44
CA SER A 211 -27.33 -20.99 10.09
C SER A 211 -26.22 -20.54 9.15
N ILE A 212 -25.10 -20.07 9.68
CA ILE A 212 -23.96 -19.66 8.85
C ILE A 212 -22.75 -20.61 8.93
N LYS A 213 -22.83 -21.66 9.77
CA LYS A 213 -21.70 -22.59 10.01
C LYS A 213 -21.10 -23.13 8.70
N GLU A 214 -21.96 -23.56 7.78
CA GLU A 214 -21.54 -24.14 6.51
C GLU A 214 -20.69 -23.13 5.72
N TYR A 215 -21.15 -21.88 5.60
CA TYR A 215 -20.47 -20.82 4.88
C TYR A 215 -19.16 -20.39 5.53
N VAL A 216 -19.14 -20.38 6.87
CA VAL A 216 -17.89 -20.15 7.63
C VAL A 216 -16.88 -21.26 7.33
N CYS A 217 -17.30 -22.53 7.35
CA CYS A 217 -16.40 -23.65 7.08
C CYS A 217 -15.88 -23.63 5.63
N GLU A 218 -16.71 -23.29 4.65
CA GLU A 218 -16.30 -23.12 3.26
C GLU A 218 -15.30 -21.97 3.11
N TYR A 219 -15.60 -20.81 3.69
CA TYR A 219 -14.70 -19.63 3.69
C TYR A 219 -13.34 -19.97 4.32
N LEU A 220 -13.32 -20.64 5.47
CA LEU A 220 -12.07 -21.06 6.13
C LEU A 220 -11.28 -22.07 5.30
N LYS A 221 -11.96 -23.02 4.64
CA LYS A 221 -11.33 -23.99 3.73
C LYS A 221 -10.73 -23.30 2.52
N ALA A 222 -11.45 -22.35 1.90
CA ALA A 222 -10.95 -21.57 0.77
C ALA A 222 -9.71 -20.76 1.18
N ALA A 223 -9.76 -20.09 2.34
CA ALA A 223 -8.63 -19.32 2.87
C ALA A 223 -7.41 -20.21 3.19
N ALA A 224 -7.63 -21.42 3.73
CA ALA A 224 -6.55 -22.36 3.99
C ALA A 224 -5.89 -22.84 2.69
N TYR A 225 -6.69 -23.16 1.68
CA TYR A 225 -6.17 -23.54 0.36
C TYR A 225 -5.45 -22.38 -0.35
N GLN A 226 -5.99 -21.17 -0.26
CA GLN A 226 -5.31 -19.96 -0.72
C GLN A 226 -3.90 -19.83 -0.11
N LYS A 227 -3.79 -20.04 1.20
CA LYS A 227 -2.50 -20.00 1.91
C LYS A 227 -1.52 -21.07 1.40
N GLN A 228 -2.01 -22.28 1.12
CA GLN A 228 -1.20 -23.32 0.50
C GLN A 228 -0.71 -22.87 -0.88
N LEU A 229 -1.61 -22.38 -1.74
CA LEU A 229 -1.25 -21.88 -3.08
C LEU A 229 -0.21 -20.76 -3.01
N GLN A 230 -0.36 -19.81 -2.08
CA GLN A 230 0.63 -18.75 -1.88
C GLN A 230 1.99 -19.30 -1.47
N THR A 231 2.04 -20.39 -0.70
CA THR A 231 3.29 -21.06 -0.35
C THR A 231 3.91 -21.77 -1.55
N GLU A 232 3.10 -22.44 -2.36
CA GLU A 232 3.55 -23.12 -3.58
C GLU A 232 3.99 -22.15 -4.69
N LEU A 233 3.37 -20.99 -4.77
CA LEU A 233 3.66 -19.92 -5.73
C LEU A 233 4.76 -18.97 -5.25
N ALA A 234 5.33 -19.19 -4.06
CA ALA A 234 6.39 -18.32 -3.54
C ALA A 234 7.48 -18.09 -4.60
N ALA A 235 7.91 -16.83 -4.70
CA ALA A 235 8.92 -16.48 -5.69
C ALA A 235 10.25 -17.16 -5.39
N THR A 236 10.87 -17.72 -6.40
CA THR A 236 12.25 -18.23 -6.35
C THR A 236 13.24 -17.09 -6.48
N ASP A 237 14.48 -17.29 -6.03
CA ASP A 237 15.58 -16.32 -6.20
C ASP A 237 15.79 -15.93 -7.66
N SER A 238 15.56 -16.85 -8.60
CA SER A 238 15.65 -16.59 -10.04
C SER A 238 14.55 -15.62 -10.49
N GLU A 239 13.31 -15.87 -10.09
CA GLU A 239 12.17 -15.02 -10.45
C GLU A 239 12.32 -13.60 -9.85
N ILE A 240 12.82 -13.49 -8.63
CA ILE A 240 13.14 -12.21 -7.98
C ILE A 240 14.18 -11.46 -8.80
N LYS A 241 15.25 -12.14 -9.20
CA LYS A 241 16.32 -11.55 -10.00
C LYS A 241 15.85 -11.14 -11.39
N ASP A 242 15.03 -11.96 -12.03
CA ASP A 242 14.50 -11.67 -13.36
C ASP A 242 13.56 -10.45 -13.31
N TYR A 243 12.67 -10.41 -12.33
CA TYR A 243 11.78 -9.26 -12.08
C TYR A 243 12.57 -7.98 -11.81
N TYR A 244 13.60 -8.06 -10.94
CA TYR A 244 14.49 -6.93 -10.72
C TYR A 244 15.17 -6.46 -12.02
N ASN A 245 15.68 -7.38 -12.83
CA ASN A 245 16.36 -7.03 -14.09
C ASN A 245 15.45 -6.29 -15.07
N GLU A 246 14.16 -6.58 -15.06
CA GLU A 246 13.15 -5.91 -15.88
C GLU A 246 12.72 -4.55 -15.31
N HIS A 247 12.93 -4.32 -13.99
CA HIS A 247 12.43 -3.15 -13.28
C HIS A 247 13.52 -2.40 -12.50
N LYS A 248 14.78 -2.45 -12.95
CA LYS A 248 15.95 -1.89 -12.25
C LYS A 248 15.76 -0.46 -11.77
N GLU A 249 15.19 0.40 -12.61
CA GLU A 249 15.00 1.81 -12.30
C GLU A 249 14.09 2.05 -11.08
N SER A 250 13.21 1.09 -10.76
CA SER A 250 12.30 1.19 -9.61
C SER A 250 12.95 0.79 -8.29
N TYR A 251 14.04 0.03 -8.35
CA TYR A 251 14.67 -0.58 -7.17
C TYR A 251 16.08 -0.10 -6.91
N ASP A 252 16.78 0.37 -7.95
CA ASP A 252 18.11 0.93 -7.79
C ASP A 252 18.08 2.29 -7.09
N THR A 253 19.20 2.61 -6.47
CA THR A 253 19.51 3.93 -5.97
C THR A 253 20.80 4.43 -6.62
N VAL A 254 20.90 5.74 -6.75
CA VAL A 254 22.12 6.38 -7.26
C VAL A 254 22.73 7.28 -6.20
N ASP A 255 24.07 7.32 -6.21
CA ASP A 255 24.85 8.34 -5.53
C ASP A 255 25.37 9.31 -6.58
N TYR A 256 25.18 10.59 -6.36
CA TYR A 256 25.61 11.63 -7.28
C TYR A 256 25.86 12.94 -6.55
N ARG A 257 26.52 13.87 -7.22
CA ARG A 257 26.63 15.26 -6.76
C ARG A 257 25.90 16.18 -7.71
N GLU A 258 25.34 17.25 -7.17
CA GLU A 258 24.67 18.28 -7.95
C GLU A 258 25.00 19.69 -7.46
N LEU A 259 25.08 20.62 -8.40
CA LEU A 259 25.00 22.06 -8.13
C LEU A 259 24.00 22.69 -9.10
N LYS A 260 23.11 23.53 -8.56
CA LYS A 260 22.16 24.32 -9.34
C LYS A 260 22.77 25.68 -9.60
N ILE A 261 22.85 26.10 -10.86
CA ILE A 261 23.32 27.41 -11.27
C ILE A 261 22.14 28.18 -11.83
N ALA A 262 21.57 29.06 -11.00
CA ALA A 262 20.42 29.87 -11.36
C ALA A 262 20.84 31.04 -12.29
N ALA A 263 19.97 31.31 -13.25
CA ALA A 263 20.07 32.56 -14.04
C ALA A 263 19.56 33.74 -13.20
N ALA A 264 20.15 34.92 -13.42
CA ALA A 264 19.73 36.12 -12.70
C ALA A 264 18.28 36.53 -13.01
N ASN A 265 17.81 36.25 -14.22
CA ASN A 265 16.46 36.48 -14.72
C ASN A 265 16.08 35.39 -15.72
N SER A 266 14.82 35.37 -16.16
CA SER A 266 14.32 34.43 -17.17
C SER A 266 14.58 34.84 -18.63
N ASP A 267 15.38 35.88 -18.86
CA ASP A 267 15.71 36.29 -20.21
C ASP A 267 16.87 35.49 -20.81
N ASP A 268 16.93 35.42 -22.14
CA ASP A 268 17.90 34.61 -22.88
C ASP A 268 19.38 34.97 -22.53
N SER A 269 19.67 36.23 -22.19
CA SER A 269 21.02 36.64 -21.86
C SER A 269 21.44 36.15 -20.46
N SER A 270 20.53 36.17 -19.52
CA SER A 270 20.75 35.65 -18.17
C SER A 270 20.88 34.11 -18.17
N MET A 271 20.06 33.42 -18.99
CA MET A 271 20.18 31.97 -19.21
C MET A 271 21.51 31.62 -19.89
N ALA A 272 21.95 32.38 -20.91
CA ALA A 272 23.23 32.15 -21.56
C ALA A 272 24.41 32.33 -20.59
N ALA A 273 24.36 33.34 -19.71
CA ALA A 273 25.40 33.56 -18.69
C ALA A 273 25.45 32.43 -17.65
N ALA A 274 24.27 31.89 -17.23
CA ALA A 274 24.22 30.74 -16.35
C ALA A 274 24.73 29.46 -17.00
N MET A 275 24.45 29.25 -18.29
CA MET A 275 24.99 28.15 -19.08
C MET A 275 26.51 28.23 -19.19
N GLU A 276 27.06 29.40 -19.55
CA GLU A 276 28.53 29.63 -19.64
C GLU A 276 29.21 29.34 -18.30
N LYS A 277 28.59 29.76 -17.18
CA LYS A 277 29.07 29.47 -15.82
C LYS A 277 29.06 27.97 -15.54
N ALA A 278 27.98 27.25 -15.91
CA ALA A 278 27.85 25.81 -15.73
C ALA A 278 28.87 25.03 -16.58
N GLU A 279 29.05 25.39 -17.85
CA GLU A 279 30.05 24.78 -18.74
C GLU A 279 31.49 25.07 -18.27
N THR A 280 31.75 26.26 -17.76
CA THR A 280 33.07 26.60 -17.17
C THR A 280 33.34 25.71 -15.95
N MET A 281 32.36 25.58 -15.05
CA MET A 281 32.46 24.66 -13.91
C MET A 281 32.71 23.22 -14.40
N LEU A 282 31.93 22.76 -15.36
CA LEU A 282 32.05 21.40 -15.92
C LEU A 282 33.48 21.14 -16.44
N SER A 283 34.10 22.11 -17.09
CA SER A 283 35.46 22.00 -17.66
C SER A 283 36.57 21.85 -16.60
N GLU A 284 36.34 22.27 -15.38
CA GLU A 284 37.26 22.19 -14.25
C GLU A 284 37.17 20.89 -13.47
N ILE A 285 36.06 20.12 -13.68
CA ILE A 285 35.75 18.88 -12.91
C ILE A 285 36.45 17.70 -13.61
N ASN A 286 37.23 16.94 -12.85
CA ASN A 286 37.89 15.72 -13.31
C ASN A 286 37.81 14.56 -12.27
N SER A 287 37.24 14.83 -11.12
CA SER A 287 37.01 13.88 -10.05
C SER A 287 35.87 14.33 -9.17
N GLU A 288 35.41 13.46 -8.27
CA GLU A 288 34.41 13.78 -7.27
C GLU A 288 34.85 14.88 -6.31
N ASP A 289 36.14 14.86 -5.88
CA ASP A 289 36.71 15.89 -5.01
C ASP A 289 36.71 17.27 -5.71
N THR A 290 37.10 17.31 -6.99
CA THR A 290 37.11 18.57 -7.75
C THR A 290 35.69 19.08 -8.01
N PHE A 291 34.67 18.22 -8.03
CA PHE A 291 33.29 18.67 -8.05
C PHE A 291 32.90 19.40 -6.77
N ALA A 292 33.21 18.83 -5.60
CA ALA A 292 32.94 19.47 -4.31
C ALA A 292 33.68 20.82 -4.15
N GLU A 293 34.93 20.88 -4.57
CA GLU A 293 35.68 22.14 -4.61
C GLU A 293 35.05 23.19 -5.56
N SER A 294 34.59 22.74 -6.72
CA SER A 294 33.95 23.64 -7.71
C SER A 294 32.61 24.17 -7.18
N CYS A 295 31.87 23.40 -6.38
CA CYS A 295 30.66 23.91 -5.75
C CYS A 295 30.91 25.15 -4.89
N ARG A 296 31.97 25.18 -4.10
CA ARG A 296 32.35 26.37 -3.31
C ARG A 296 32.64 27.60 -4.17
N LYS A 297 33.23 27.38 -5.34
CA LYS A 297 33.60 28.46 -6.27
C LYS A 297 32.38 28.99 -7.04
N TYR A 298 31.49 28.10 -7.47
CA TYR A 298 30.41 28.39 -8.42
C TYR A 298 29.03 28.52 -7.79
N ALA A 299 28.84 28.18 -6.49
CA ALA A 299 27.59 28.43 -5.79
C ALA A 299 27.20 29.92 -5.79
N ALA A 300 25.93 30.20 -5.56
CA ALA A 300 25.43 31.54 -5.30
C ALA A 300 26.08 32.11 -4.03
N ASP A 301 26.27 33.43 -3.94
CA ASP A 301 26.99 34.02 -2.82
C ASP A 301 26.35 33.75 -1.46
N ASP A 302 25.05 33.63 -1.41
CA ASP A 302 24.24 33.29 -0.23
C ASP A 302 24.23 31.80 0.09
N GLU A 303 24.71 30.94 -0.82
CA GLU A 303 24.79 29.48 -0.62
C GLU A 303 26.23 28.99 -0.38
N LYS A 304 27.25 29.83 -0.52
CA LYS A 304 28.65 29.43 -0.39
C LYS A 304 28.99 28.78 0.93
N ASP A 305 28.43 29.28 2.03
CA ASP A 305 28.64 28.72 3.37
C ASP A 305 28.10 27.28 3.48
N THR A 306 27.07 26.95 2.70
CA THR A 306 26.52 25.57 2.65
C THR A 306 27.54 24.60 2.06
N TYR A 307 28.29 25.04 1.02
CA TYR A 307 29.27 24.23 0.30
C TYR A 307 30.67 24.24 0.92
N GLU A 308 30.84 24.77 2.13
CA GLU A 308 32.07 24.57 2.92
C GLU A 308 32.26 23.08 3.30
N SER A 309 31.17 22.32 3.45
CA SER A 309 31.20 20.88 3.59
C SER A 309 31.27 20.18 2.24
N ASP A 310 32.22 19.26 2.09
CA ASP A 310 32.36 18.43 0.87
C ASP A 310 31.11 17.60 0.57
N ASP A 311 30.32 17.26 1.59
CA ASP A 311 29.10 16.46 1.45
C ASP A 311 27.86 17.28 1.07
N ALA A 312 27.95 18.62 1.02
CA ALA A 312 26.78 19.47 0.76
C ALA A 312 26.15 19.22 -0.63
N SER A 313 26.98 18.91 -1.62
CA SER A 313 26.52 18.58 -2.99
C SER A 313 26.15 17.10 -3.17
N LEU A 314 26.45 16.25 -2.18
CA LEU A 314 26.25 14.80 -2.28
C LEU A 314 24.78 14.41 -2.03
N LYS A 315 24.23 13.64 -2.96
CA LYS A 315 22.95 12.96 -2.85
C LYS A 315 23.19 11.47 -2.84
N SER A 316 22.94 10.83 -1.70
CA SER A 316 23.21 9.41 -1.54
C SER A 316 21.94 8.60 -1.51
N LYS A 317 22.00 7.38 -2.10
CA LYS A 317 20.90 6.39 -2.15
C LYS A 317 19.57 6.99 -2.63
N THR A 318 19.69 7.83 -3.64
CA THR A 318 18.52 8.50 -4.21
C THR A 318 17.80 7.55 -5.17
N LYS A 319 16.51 7.31 -4.94
CA LYS A 319 15.64 6.58 -5.87
C LYS A 319 15.25 7.47 -7.05
N LYS A 320 14.93 6.87 -8.20
CA LYS A 320 14.46 7.62 -9.39
C LYS A 320 13.27 8.53 -9.07
N SER A 321 12.32 8.04 -8.27
CA SER A 321 11.14 8.81 -7.84
C SER A 321 11.43 9.97 -6.88
N SER A 322 12.63 10.03 -6.30
CA SER A 322 13.06 11.05 -5.35
C SER A 322 14.08 12.02 -5.97
N ALA A 323 14.66 11.68 -7.11
CA ALA A 323 15.51 12.55 -7.87
C ALA A 323 14.67 13.67 -8.51
N ASP A 324 15.29 14.83 -8.76
CA ASP A 324 14.64 15.88 -9.52
C ASP A 324 14.35 15.39 -10.94
N ASN A 325 13.10 15.56 -11.40
CA ASN A 325 12.63 15.01 -12.67
C ASN A 325 13.51 15.44 -13.87
N VAL A 326 14.12 16.64 -13.79
CA VAL A 326 14.97 17.17 -14.86
C VAL A 326 16.23 16.34 -15.08
N ILE A 327 16.78 15.77 -14.01
CA ILE A 327 18.03 15.00 -14.04
C ILE A 327 17.82 13.48 -13.89
N ALA A 328 16.61 13.06 -13.49
CA ALA A 328 16.32 11.65 -13.15
C ALA A 328 16.63 10.69 -14.30
N ASP A 329 16.21 11.01 -15.53
CA ASP A 329 16.44 10.14 -16.69
C ASP A 329 17.93 10.02 -17.04
N TRP A 330 18.69 11.12 -16.88
CA TRP A 330 20.13 11.06 -17.08
C TRP A 330 20.83 10.22 -16.02
N LEU A 331 20.44 10.36 -14.74
CA LEU A 331 21.03 9.61 -13.63
C LEU A 331 20.77 8.12 -13.74
N PHE A 332 19.60 7.72 -14.24
CA PHE A 332 19.17 6.31 -14.31
C PHE A 332 19.36 5.67 -15.70
N ASP A 333 20.02 6.37 -16.62
CA ASP A 333 20.41 5.79 -17.91
C ASP A 333 21.30 4.56 -17.70
N SER A 334 21.02 3.47 -18.44
CA SER A 334 21.73 2.20 -18.32
C SER A 334 23.21 2.27 -18.68
N ASP A 335 23.61 3.23 -19.49
CA ASP A 335 24.99 3.41 -19.97
C ASP A 335 25.83 4.30 -19.05
N ARG A 336 25.22 4.86 -17.99
CA ARG A 336 25.90 5.76 -17.05
C ARG A 336 27.03 5.08 -16.31
N LYS A 337 28.17 5.75 -16.21
CA LYS A 337 29.39 5.27 -15.56
C LYS A 337 29.86 6.22 -14.47
N ALA A 338 30.47 5.67 -13.44
CA ALA A 338 31.12 6.48 -12.40
C ALA A 338 32.09 7.51 -13.04
N GLY A 339 31.95 8.74 -12.66
CA GLY A 339 32.71 9.88 -13.21
C GLY A 339 32.05 10.58 -14.42
N ASP A 340 30.91 10.09 -14.90
CA ASP A 340 30.14 10.81 -15.93
C ASP A 340 29.62 12.13 -15.37
N ILE A 341 29.74 13.16 -16.17
CA ILE A 341 29.34 14.51 -15.76
C ILE A 341 28.56 15.21 -16.89
N THR A 342 27.63 16.08 -16.51
CA THR A 342 26.81 16.81 -17.50
C THR A 342 26.30 18.14 -16.96
N VAL A 343 25.83 18.98 -17.90
CA VAL A 343 24.99 20.15 -17.62
C VAL A 343 23.60 19.89 -18.21
N ILE A 344 22.55 20.07 -17.41
CA ILE A 344 21.17 19.89 -17.83
C ILE A 344 20.38 21.17 -17.56
N GLU A 345 19.67 21.66 -18.57
CA GLU A 345 18.84 22.85 -18.48
C GLU A 345 17.50 22.54 -17.77
N ASP A 346 17.17 23.35 -16.79
CA ASP A 346 15.86 23.39 -16.15
C ASP A 346 15.15 24.69 -16.52
N LYS A 347 14.40 24.66 -17.59
CA LYS A 347 13.70 25.83 -18.15
C LYS A 347 12.62 26.36 -17.20
N ASP A 348 11.97 25.50 -16.47
CA ASP A 348 10.84 25.87 -15.62
C ASP A 348 11.32 26.70 -14.41
N ASN A 349 12.55 26.45 -13.95
CA ASN A 349 13.15 27.16 -12.82
C ASN A 349 14.27 28.15 -13.24
N ASN A 350 14.51 28.36 -14.53
CA ASN A 350 15.53 29.24 -15.06
C ASN A 350 16.93 28.96 -14.47
N GLN A 351 17.36 27.71 -14.53
CA GLN A 351 18.62 27.25 -13.96
C GLN A 351 19.24 26.11 -14.77
N TYR A 352 20.50 25.81 -14.45
CA TYR A 352 21.20 24.64 -14.96
C TYR A 352 21.66 23.75 -13.81
N TYR A 353 21.51 22.44 -13.96
CA TYR A 353 22.12 21.44 -13.09
C TYR A 353 23.50 21.09 -13.65
N VAL A 354 24.53 21.18 -12.82
CA VAL A 354 25.80 20.48 -13.05
C VAL A 354 25.74 19.22 -12.21
N VAL A 355 25.89 18.05 -12.85
CA VAL A 355 25.67 16.75 -12.18
C VAL A 355 26.90 15.88 -12.41
N TYR A 356 27.36 15.22 -11.34
CA TYR A 356 28.44 14.22 -11.36
C TYR A 356 27.90 12.89 -10.84
N PHE A 357 27.97 11.85 -11.65
CA PHE A 357 27.48 10.52 -11.30
C PHE A 357 28.56 9.73 -10.55
N ILE A 358 28.21 9.16 -9.40
CA ILE A 358 29.13 8.39 -8.53
C ILE A 358 28.89 6.91 -8.68
N SER A 359 27.69 6.44 -8.37
CA SER A 359 27.37 5.01 -8.44
C SER A 359 25.87 4.77 -8.66
N ARG A 360 25.55 3.55 -9.09
CA ARG A 360 24.19 3.00 -9.11
C ARG A 360 24.22 1.62 -8.48
N ASP A 361 23.46 1.44 -7.44
CA ASP A 361 23.51 0.25 -6.61
C ASP A 361 22.12 -0.30 -6.36
N TYR A 362 22.03 -1.62 -6.36
CA TYR A 362 20.86 -2.35 -5.91
C TYR A 362 20.92 -2.61 -4.40
N ASP A 363 19.81 -2.36 -3.71
CA ASP A 363 19.68 -2.73 -2.31
C ASP A 363 18.87 -4.04 -2.19
N SER A 364 19.54 -5.14 -1.80
CA SER A 364 18.92 -6.46 -1.61
C SER A 364 17.83 -6.48 -0.53
N SER A 365 17.66 -5.41 0.25
CA SER A 365 16.48 -5.26 1.11
C SER A 365 15.16 -5.21 0.33
N ASN A 366 15.22 -4.94 -0.98
CA ASN A 366 14.08 -4.99 -1.89
C ASN A 366 13.66 -6.42 -2.28
N ASP A 367 14.51 -7.45 -2.09
CA ASP A 367 14.21 -8.84 -2.50
C ASP A 367 12.90 -9.35 -1.91
N THR A 368 12.62 -9.02 -0.64
CA THR A 368 11.35 -9.40 0.00
C THR A 368 10.15 -8.73 -0.69
N THR A 369 10.24 -7.46 -1.02
CA THR A 369 9.16 -6.71 -1.69
C THR A 369 8.95 -7.22 -3.12
N ILE A 370 10.03 -7.48 -3.84
CA ILE A 370 9.99 -8.05 -5.18
C ILE A 370 9.35 -9.45 -5.12
N GLY A 371 9.79 -10.30 -4.18
CA GLY A 371 9.23 -11.64 -3.99
C GLY A 371 7.72 -11.62 -3.72
N GLN A 372 7.25 -10.69 -2.90
CA GLN A 372 5.82 -10.48 -2.66
C GLN A 372 5.08 -10.01 -3.92
N THR A 373 5.69 -9.14 -4.72
CA THR A 373 5.10 -8.66 -5.98
C THR A 373 4.97 -9.80 -6.99
N VAL A 374 6.02 -10.58 -7.17
CA VAL A 374 6.02 -11.77 -8.05
C VAL A 374 4.95 -12.78 -7.61
N LEU A 375 4.90 -13.09 -6.30
CA LEU A 375 3.87 -13.97 -5.73
C LEU A 375 2.46 -13.43 -6.01
N SER A 376 2.22 -12.14 -5.77
CA SER A 376 0.93 -11.50 -6.02
C SER A 376 0.51 -11.58 -7.48
N ASN A 377 1.43 -11.35 -8.40
CA ASN A 377 1.17 -11.47 -9.84
C ASN A 377 0.81 -12.91 -10.24
N LYS A 378 1.60 -13.90 -9.79
CA LYS A 378 1.35 -15.33 -10.06
C LYS A 378 0.01 -15.78 -9.49
N TYR A 379 -0.30 -15.37 -8.25
CA TYR A 379 -1.57 -15.68 -7.61
C TYR A 379 -2.76 -15.02 -8.35
N SER A 380 -2.64 -13.75 -8.70
CA SER A 380 -3.70 -13.03 -9.44
C SER A 380 -3.97 -13.66 -10.81
N GLU A 381 -2.92 -14.08 -11.51
CA GLU A 381 -3.07 -14.78 -12.81
C GLU A 381 -3.76 -16.14 -12.64
N LEU A 382 -3.38 -16.90 -11.60
CA LEU A 382 -4.00 -18.19 -11.29
C LEU A 382 -5.50 -18.01 -10.98
N ILE A 383 -5.85 -17.09 -10.08
CA ILE A 383 -7.24 -16.81 -9.71
C ILE A 383 -8.05 -16.31 -10.90
N LYS A 384 -7.47 -15.45 -11.70
CA LYS A 384 -8.09 -15.00 -12.95
C LYS A 384 -8.39 -16.19 -13.87
N GLY A 385 -7.45 -17.12 -14.02
CA GLY A 385 -7.67 -18.35 -14.79
C GLY A 385 -8.86 -19.19 -14.27
N TYR A 386 -9.09 -19.20 -12.97
CA TYR A 386 -10.21 -19.89 -12.35
C TYR A 386 -11.55 -19.15 -12.52
N THR A 387 -11.54 -17.80 -12.47
CA THR A 387 -12.76 -17.00 -12.33
C THR A 387 -13.25 -16.33 -13.61
N ASP A 388 -12.40 -16.13 -14.64
CA ASP A 388 -12.74 -15.36 -15.85
C ASP A 388 -13.97 -15.91 -16.59
N ASN A 389 -14.17 -17.22 -16.59
CA ASN A 389 -15.29 -17.87 -17.29
C ASN A 389 -16.51 -18.12 -16.39
N MET A 390 -16.42 -17.81 -15.09
CA MET A 390 -17.53 -18.01 -14.16
C MET A 390 -18.66 -17.01 -14.42
N LYS A 391 -19.87 -17.53 -14.59
CA LYS A 391 -21.06 -16.73 -14.87
C LYS A 391 -21.80 -16.41 -13.59
N VAL A 392 -22.21 -15.16 -13.45
CA VAL A 392 -23.08 -14.72 -12.36
C VAL A 392 -24.49 -14.49 -12.89
N ASP A 393 -25.46 -15.19 -12.31
CA ASP A 393 -26.88 -14.99 -12.61
C ASP A 393 -27.55 -14.19 -11.48
N ASN A 394 -27.99 -13.00 -11.82
CA ASN A 394 -28.70 -12.07 -10.94
C ASN A 394 -30.13 -11.83 -11.47
N LYS A 395 -30.86 -12.91 -11.79
CA LYS A 395 -32.20 -12.89 -12.46
C LYS A 395 -33.21 -11.97 -11.80
N LYS A 396 -33.08 -11.73 -10.49
CA LYS A 396 -34.04 -10.91 -9.74
C LYS A 396 -33.56 -9.46 -9.57
N ASN A 397 -32.47 -9.04 -10.24
CA ASN A 397 -31.84 -7.72 -10.12
C ASN A 397 -31.68 -7.27 -8.65
N ARG A 398 -31.28 -8.21 -7.78
CA ARG A 398 -31.11 -7.92 -6.33
C ARG A 398 -29.84 -7.14 -6.05
N ILE A 399 -28.88 -7.21 -6.94
CA ILE A 399 -27.65 -6.49 -6.92
C ILE A 399 -27.57 -5.66 -8.20
N LYS A 400 -27.23 -4.38 -8.08
CA LYS A 400 -26.93 -3.54 -9.23
C LYS A 400 -25.48 -3.86 -9.65
N MET A 401 -25.36 -4.79 -10.61
CA MET A 401 -24.06 -5.15 -11.15
C MET A 401 -23.45 -3.98 -11.93
N TYR A 402 -22.19 -3.70 -11.68
CA TYR A 402 -21.43 -2.80 -12.52
C TYR A 402 -21.09 -3.55 -13.80
N THR A 403 -21.58 -3.05 -14.93
CA THR A 403 -21.03 -3.44 -16.23
C THR A 403 -19.68 -2.75 -16.31
N GLY A 404 -18.59 -3.52 -16.21
CA GLY A 404 -17.26 -2.96 -16.36
C GLY A 404 -17.11 -2.26 -17.72
N GLU A 405 -16.81 -0.98 -17.68
CA GLU A 405 -16.10 -0.24 -18.70
C GLU A 405 -14.67 -0.05 -18.26
#